data_d8d08d7e196f3cf46e417a2b3f6fe45c
#
_entry.id   d8d08d7e196f3cf46e417a2b3f6fe45c
#
_cell.length_a   1.000
_cell.length_b   1.000
_cell.length_c   1.000
_cell.angle_alpha   90.00
_cell.angle_beta   90.00
_cell.angle_gamma   90.00
#
_symmetry.space_group_name_H-M   'P 1'
#
loop_
_entity.id
_entity.type
_entity.pdbx_description
1 polymer ?
#
loop_
_entity_poly.entity_id
_entity_poly.type
_entity_poly.pdbx_seq_one_letter_code
_entity_poly.pdbx_strand_id
1 'polypeptide(L)'
;IASGAVSITVDTTNPGQPVITTTDTSTNDTTPTISGTAEAGSTINLISNGSSIGTATTDISGDFSVTPSSALAEGSYSLTVTATDAANNVSGSSLAVSITVDTTNPGQPTITTTDTSTSDTTPTISGTAEANSIINLISNGSSIGTATTDGSGNFSVIPSSALAEGSYSLTVTATDAANNVSIASGAVSITVDTTNPGQP
;
A
#
# COMPACT_ATOMS: atom_id res chain seq x y z
N ILE A 1 25.40 60.91 -5.26
CA ILE A 1 25.49 59.51 -4.74
C ILE A 1 25.25 58.64 -5.95
N ALA A 2 26.26 57.88 -6.41
CA ALA A 2 26.05 56.90 -7.49
C ALA A 2 25.23 55.73 -6.93
N SER A 3 24.17 55.37 -7.65
CA SER A 3 23.43 54.15 -7.35
C SER A 3 24.32 52.93 -7.60
N GLY A 4 24.29 51.97 -6.68
CA GLY A 4 25.02 50.70 -6.88
C GLY A 4 24.55 50.01 -8.18
N ALA A 5 25.46 49.28 -8.83
CA ALA A 5 25.10 48.52 -10.02
C ALA A 5 24.09 47.39 -9.64
N VAL A 6 23.04 47.25 -10.40
CA VAL A 6 22.10 46.12 -10.30
C VAL A 6 22.54 45.08 -11.33
N SER A 7 22.75 43.82 -10.90
CA SER A 7 23.00 42.69 -11.80
C SER A 7 21.67 42.05 -12.14
N ILE A 8 21.39 41.88 -13.41
CA ILE A 8 20.22 41.17 -13.92
C ILE A 8 20.74 39.98 -14.73
N THR A 9 20.25 38.77 -14.38
CA THR A 9 20.50 37.55 -15.17
C THR A 9 19.22 37.27 -15.97
N VAL A 10 19.39 37.07 -17.27
CA VAL A 10 18.29 36.59 -18.16
C VAL A 10 18.52 35.12 -18.41
N ASP A 11 17.57 34.30 -18.02
CA ASP A 11 17.56 32.86 -18.28
C ASP A 11 16.26 32.49 -18.99
N THR A 12 16.37 31.88 -20.16
CA THR A 12 15.25 31.45 -21.02
C THR A 12 15.30 29.95 -21.29
N THR A 13 16.16 29.23 -20.58
CA THR A 13 16.34 27.78 -20.72
C THR A 13 15.39 27.02 -19.82
N ASN A 14 14.52 26.20 -20.39
CA ASN A 14 13.63 25.37 -19.58
C ASN A 14 14.41 24.29 -18.83
N PRO A 15 14.02 23.93 -17.60
CA PRO A 15 14.49 22.74 -16.93
C PRO A 15 14.30 21.48 -17.75
N GLY A 16 15.16 20.49 -17.55
CA GLY A 16 14.97 19.15 -18.12
C GLY A 16 13.64 18.53 -17.64
N GLN A 17 13.07 17.63 -18.45
CA GLN A 17 11.86 16.89 -18.09
C GLN A 17 12.09 16.09 -16.80
N PRO A 18 11.25 16.24 -15.76
CA PRO A 18 11.35 15.46 -14.54
C PRO A 18 11.14 13.95 -14.75
N VAL A 19 11.73 13.14 -13.87
CA VAL A 19 11.54 11.69 -13.85
C VAL A 19 10.88 11.30 -12.54
N ILE A 20 9.69 10.69 -12.60
CA ILE A 20 9.04 10.07 -11.43
C ILE A 20 9.67 8.70 -11.22
N THR A 21 10.06 8.38 -9.97
CA THR A 21 10.59 7.08 -9.55
C THR A 21 9.56 6.26 -8.77
N THR A 22 8.50 6.90 -8.26
CA THR A 22 7.33 6.19 -7.72
C THR A 22 6.73 5.31 -8.81
N THR A 23 6.40 4.05 -8.46
CA THR A 23 5.77 3.09 -9.37
C THR A 23 4.25 3.11 -9.23
N ASP A 24 3.56 2.60 -10.23
CA ASP A 24 2.11 2.37 -10.17
C ASP A 24 1.75 1.53 -8.96
N THR A 25 0.75 1.95 -8.20
CA THR A 25 0.36 1.29 -6.95
C THR A 25 -1.10 1.55 -6.57
N SER A 26 -1.67 0.66 -5.74
CA SER A 26 -2.88 0.89 -4.97
C SER A 26 -2.51 1.19 -3.52
N THR A 27 -3.20 2.13 -2.89
CA THR A 27 -2.88 2.58 -1.53
C THR A 27 -4.11 3.11 -0.81
N ASN A 28 -4.17 2.92 0.51
CA ASN A 28 -5.17 3.57 1.37
C ASN A 28 -4.70 4.95 1.90
N ASP A 29 -3.49 5.37 1.53
CA ASP A 29 -3.03 6.73 1.79
C ASP A 29 -3.70 7.70 0.80
N THR A 30 -4.49 8.63 1.31
CA THR A 30 -5.18 9.66 0.51
C THR A 30 -4.27 10.83 0.10
N THR A 31 -3.05 10.88 0.61
CA THR A 31 -2.02 11.88 0.26
C THR A 31 -0.71 11.21 -0.16
N PRO A 32 -0.73 10.30 -1.16
CA PRO A 32 0.43 9.50 -1.50
C PRO A 32 1.63 10.35 -1.90
N THR A 33 2.81 9.94 -1.47
CA THR A 33 4.06 10.62 -1.80
C THR A 33 4.53 10.20 -3.19
N ILE A 34 4.73 11.17 -4.07
CA ILE A 34 5.32 11.00 -5.40
C ILE A 34 6.76 11.50 -5.36
N SER A 35 7.70 10.62 -5.61
CA SER A 35 9.13 10.89 -5.58
C SER A 35 9.75 10.80 -6.97
N GLY A 36 10.87 11.49 -7.14
CA GLY A 36 11.58 11.48 -8.42
C GLY A 36 12.75 12.44 -8.43
N THR A 37 13.23 12.75 -9.65
CA THR A 37 14.35 13.65 -9.88
C THR A 37 14.00 14.72 -10.92
N ALA A 38 14.56 15.91 -10.73
CA ALA A 38 14.47 17.05 -11.64
C ALA A 38 15.68 17.97 -11.47
N GLU A 39 15.66 19.13 -12.08
CA GLU A 39 16.72 20.13 -11.91
C GLU A 39 16.81 20.58 -10.43
N ALA A 40 18.04 20.62 -9.90
CA ALA A 40 18.29 21.00 -8.51
C ALA A 40 17.81 22.43 -8.22
N GLY A 41 17.10 22.62 -7.11
CA GLY A 41 16.54 23.91 -6.69
C GLY A 41 15.28 24.32 -7.47
N SER A 42 14.76 23.50 -8.40
CA SER A 42 13.53 23.77 -9.12
C SER A 42 12.29 23.53 -8.25
N THR A 43 11.20 24.20 -8.58
CA THR A 43 9.87 23.96 -7.99
C THR A 43 9.16 22.91 -8.79
N ILE A 44 8.77 21.81 -8.13
CA ILE A 44 7.97 20.71 -8.68
C ILE A 44 6.50 21.05 -8.49
N ASN A 45 5.73 20.86 -9.55
CA ASN A 45 4.27 20.96 -9.54
C ASN A 45 3.67 19.59 -9.86
N LEU A 46 2.95 19.00 -8.91
CA LEU A 46 2.21 17.75 -9.08
C LEU A 46 0.87 18.03 -9.74
N ILE A 47 0.59 17.32 -10.83
CA ILE A 47 -0.55 17.59 -11.71
C ILE A 47 -1.44 16.34 -11.81
N SER A 48 -2.74 16.54 -11.64
CA SER A 48 -3.79 15.57 -11.93
C SER A 48 -4.85 16.21 -12.83
N ASN A 49 -5.21 15.54 -13.93
CA ASN A 49 -6.21 16.04 -14.89
C ASN A 49 -5.98 17.51 -15.31
N GLY A 50 -4.71 17.89 -15.50
CA GLY A 50 -4.30 19.23 -15.91
C GLY A 50 -4.35 20.30 -14.81
N SER A 51 -4.72 19.94 -13.59
CA SER A 51 -4.74 20.84 -12.43
C SER A 51 -3.61 20.54 -11.47
N SER A 52 -2.98 21.60 -10.92
CA SER A 52 -2.00 21.49 -9.83
C SER A 52 -2.68 21.00 -8.56
N ILE A 53 -2.15 19.93 -7.97
CA ILE A 53 -2.66 19.35 -6.73
C ILE A 53 -1.63 19.33 -5.60
N GLY A 54 -0.39 19.74 -5.85
CA GLY A 54 0.68 19.81 -4.85
C GLY A 54 1.95 20.41 -5.43
N THR A 55 2.81 20.93 -4.57
CA THR A 55 4.11 21.50 -4.96
C THR A 55 5.18 21.11 -3.95
N ALA A 56 6.42 20.98 -4.41
CA ALA A 56 7.62 20.76 -3.60
C ALA A 56 8.81 21.43 -4.25
N THR A 57 9.96 21.45 -3.59
CA THR A 57 11.23 21.92 -4.16
C THR A 57 12.22 20.77 -4.21
N THR A 58 12.95 20.62 -5.29
CA THR A 58 14.05 19.65 -5.39
C THR A 58 15.19 20.07 -4.47
N ASP A 59 15.89 19.08 -3.92
CA ASP A 59 17.11 19.32 -3.16
C ASP A 59 18.32 19.64 -4.07
N ILE A 60 19.50 19.77 -3.45
CA ILE A 60 20.76 20.07 -4.17
C ILE A 60 21.22 18.93 -5.09
N SER A 61 20.71 17.71 -4.89
CA SER A 61 20.98 16.54 -5.74
C SER A 61 19.95 16.43 -6.89
N GLY A 62 18.89 17.24 -6.85
CA GLY A 62 17.78 17.21 -7.77
C GLY A 62 16.68 16.23 -7.37
N ASP A 63 16.72 15.65 -6.16
CA ASP A 63 15.68 14.75 -5.67
C ASP A 63 14.46 15.53 -5.16
N PHE A 64 13.25 15.00 -5.41
CA PHE A 64 12.01 15.57 -4.89
C PHE A 64 11.10 14.53 -4.26
N SER A 65 10.27 14.99 -3.35
CA SER A 65 9.14 14.28 -2.77
C SER A 65 7.98 15.26 -2.68
N VAL A 66 6.89 14.99 -3.37
CA VAL A 66 5.71 15.85 -3.40
C VAL A 66 4.46 15.04 -3.05
N THR A 67 3.58 15.62 -2.24
CA THR A 67 2.27 15.07 -1.88
C THR A 67 1.16 15.98 -2.37
N PRO A 68 -0.04 15.44 -2.61
CA PRO A 68 -1.23 16.28 -2.80
C PRO A 68 -1.44 17.21 -1.59
N SER A 69 -1.77 18.46 -1.85
CA SER A 69 -2.06 19.48 -0.81
C SER A 69 -3.39 19.25 -0.08
N SER A 70 -4.24 18.37 -0.61
CA SER A 70 -5.49 17.91 0.00
C SER A 70 -5.66 16.43 -0.25
N ALA A 71 -6.36 15.76 0.66
CA ALA A 71 -6.68 14.34 0.51
C ALA A 71 -7.39 14.08 -0.83
N LEU A 72 -6.91 13.08 -1.56
CA LEU A 72 -7.55 12.58 -2.77
C LEU A 72 -8.77 11.72 -2.37
N ALA A 73 -9.83 11.81 -3.14
CA ALA A 73 -10.95 10.89 -2.99
C ALA A 73 -10.55 9.48 -3.47
N GLU A 74 -11.36 8.50 -3.11
CA GLU A 74 -11.23 7.14 -3.65
C GLU A 74 -11.34 7.14 -5.17
N GLY A 75 -10.43 6.42 -5.86
CA GLY A 75 -10.39 6.36 -7.32
C GLY A 75 -8.98 6.28 -7.88
N SER A 76 -8.88 6.20 -9.21
CA SER A 76 -7.61 6.09 -9.93
C SER A 76 -7.16 7.44 -10.49
N TYR A 77 -5.90 7.76 -10.31
CA TYR A 77 -5.26 9.01 -10.70
C TYR A 77 -4.07 8.74 -11.62
N SER A 78 -4.01 9.47 -12.73
CA SER A 78 -2.84 9.57 -13.59
C SER A 78 -2.10 10.86 -13.24
N LEU A 79 -0.97 10.74 -12.55
CA LEU A 79 -0.22 11.86 -12.00
C LEU A 79 1.03 12.13 -12.82
N THR A 80 1.28 13.41 -13.10
CA THR A 80 2.52 13.89 -13.76
C THR A 80 3.12 15.02 -12.93
N VAL A 81 4.36 15.37 -13.20
CA VAL A 81 5.01 16.54 -12.61
C VAL A 81 5.68 17.40 -13.68
N THR A 82 5.76 18.71 -13.40
CA THR A 82 6.63 19.66 -14.12
C THR A 82 7.60 20.29 -13.13
N ALA A 83 8.75 20.74 -13.62
CA ALA A 83 9.73 21.53 -12.87
C ALA A 83 9.72 22.97 -13.37
N THR A 84 9.86 23.91 -12.46
CA THR A 84 9.98 25.34 -12.75
C THR A 84 11.25 25.87 -12.09
N ASP A 85 12.13 26.49 -12.88
CA ASP A 85 13.38 27.07 -12.39
C ASP A 85 13.18 28.44 -11.68
N ALA A 86 14.27 29.03 -11.20
CA ALA A 86 14.26 30.31 -10.53
C ALA A 86 13.90 31.49 -11.46
N ALA A 87 14.05 31.33 -12.78
CA ALA A 87 13.67 32.31 -13.79
C ALA A 87 12.22 32.17 -14.28
N ASN A 88 11.47 31.19 -13.73
CA ASN A 88 10.10 30.80 -14.10
C ASN A 88 9.97 30.11 -15.48
N ASN A 89 11.04 29.53 -16.01
CA ASN A 89 10.91 28.64 -17.15
C ASN A 89 10.35 27.29 -16.68
N VAL A 90 9.48 26.66 -17.47
CA VAL A 90 8.77 25.43 -17.11
C VAL A 90 9.18 24.29 -18.02
N SER A 91 9.48 23.14 -17.45
CA SER A 91 9.85 21.92 -18.18
C SER A 91 8.66 21.30 -18.93
N GLY A 92 8.95 20.32 -19.79
CA GLY A 92 7.94 19.34 -20.21
C GLY A 92 7.44 18.49 -19.02
N SER A 93 6.21 17.94 -19.12
CA SER A 93 5.67 17.02 -18.11
C SER A 93 6.43 15.71 -18.08
N SER A 94 6.59 15.11 -16.90
CA SER A 94 7.09 13.73 -16.74
C SER A 94 6.20 12.72 -17.47
N LEU A 95 6.67 11.46 -17.57
CA LEU A 95 5.77 10.34 -17.77
C LEU A 95 4.80 10.25 -16.59
N ALA A 96 3.62 9.70 -16.83
CA ALA A 96 2.61 9.55 -15.81
C ALA A 96 2.88 8.33 -14.92
N VAL A 97 2.54 8.44 -13.63
CA VAL A 97 2.40 7.32 -12.70
C VAL A 97 0.91 7.14 -12.39
N SER A 98 0.46 5.87 -12.29
CA SER A 98 -0.92 5.54 -11.93
C SER A 98 -1.00 5.21 -10.43
N ILE A 99 -1.78 5.99 -9.69
CA ILE A 99 -2.06 5.77 -8.28
C ILE A 99 -3.55 5.49 -8.12
N THR A 100 -3.90 4.36 -7.51
CA THR A 100 -5.28 4.07 -7.11
C THR A 100 -5.40 4.27 -5.60
N VAL A 101 -6.19 5.26 -5.20
CA VAL A 101 -6.58 5.47 -3.80
C VAL A 101 -7.81 4.61 -3.54
N ASP A 102 -7.68 3.68 -2.61
CA ASP A 102 -8.74 2.77 -2.17
C ASP A 102 -8.72 2.71 -0.64
N THR A 103 -9.76 3.22 -0.02
CA THR A 103 -9.93 3.29 1.44
C THR A 103 -11.01 2.34 1.94
N THR A 104 -11.56 1.51 1.04
CA THR A 104 -12.63 0.55 1.34
C THR A 104 -12.03 -0.74 1.90
N ASN A 105 -12.41 -1.08 3.13
CA ASN A 105 -11.95 -2.35 3.72
C ASN A 105 -12.58 -3.55 3.00
N PRO A 106 -11.84 -4.66 2.83
CA PRO A 106 -12.41 -5.92 2.37
C PRO A 106 -13.58 -6.38 3.22
N GLY A 107 -14.51 -7.10 2.63
CA GLY A 107 -15.61 -7.75 3.34
C GLY A 107 -15.08 -8.71 4.41
N GLN A 108 -15.89 -8.94 5.47
CA GLN A 108 -15.55 -9.89 6.53
C GLN A 108 -15.34 -11.30 5.94
N PRO A 109 -14.19 -11.96 6.17
CA PRO A 109 -13.95 -13.33 5.74
C PRO A 109 -14.90 -14.33 6.41
N THR A 110 -15.20 -15.42 5.71
CA THR A 110 -15.96 -16.54 6.26
C THR A 110 -15.08 -17.78 6.32
N ILE A 111 -14.90 -18.37 7.51
CA ILE A 111 -14.26 -19.67 7.69
C ILE A 111 -15.29 -20.75 7.42
N THR A 112 -14.94 -21.74 6.57
CA THR A 112 -15.79 -22.92 6.27
C THR A 112 -15.30 -24.17 7.01
N THR A 113 -14.07 -24.18 7.52
CA THR A 113 -13.59 -25.20 8.46
C THR A 113 -14.47 -25.20 9.70
N THR A 114 -14.91 -26.39 10.13
CA THR A 114 -15.74 -26.54 11.33
C THR A 114 -14.88 -26.86 12.55
N ASP A 115 -15.42 -26.63 13.75
CA ASP A 115 -14.80 -27.01 15.01
C ASP A 115 -14.42 -28.50 14.97
N THR A 116 -13.18 -28.83 15.35
CA THR A 116 -12.66 -30.20 15.29
C THR A 116 -11.54 -30.44 16.30
N SER A 117 -11.36 -31.72 16.64
CA SER A 117 -10.15 -32.24 17.30
C SER A 117 -9.31 -32.98 16.28
N THR A 118 -8.00 -32.78 16.29
CA THR A 118 -7.09 -33.35 15.29
C THR A 118 -5.71 -33.64 15.91
N SER A 119 -5.02 -34.67 15.39
CA SER A 119 -3.61 -34.90 15.69
C SER A 119 -2.66 -34.11 14.74
N ASP A 120 -3.21 -33.43 13.74
CA ASP A 120 -2.44 -32.55 12.87
C ASP A 120 -2.08 -31.27 13.63
N THR A 121 -0.80 -30.99 13.76
CA THR A 121 -0.27 -29.81 14.44
C THR A 121 -0.24 -28.55 13.54
N THR A 122 -0.54 -28.72 12.26
CA THR A 122 -0.65 -27.61 11.28
C THR A 122 -1.98 -27.67 10.52
N PRO A 123 -3.12 -27.67 11.23
CA PRO A 123 -4.42 -27.91 10.61
C PRO A 123 -4.73 -26.84 9.57
N THR A 124 -5.34 -27.28 8.45
CA THR A 124 -5.73 -26.39 7.37
C THR A 124 -7.04 -25.69 7.73
N ILE A 125 -7.03 -24.36 7.70
CA ILE A 125 -8.20 -23.49 7.85
C ILE A 125 -8.60 -22.97 6.47
N SER A 126 -9.80 -23.31 6.03
CA SER A 126 -10.32 -22.94 4.71
C SER A 126 -11.51 -22.00 4.83
N GLY A 127 -11.76 -21.21 3.78
CA GLY A 127 -12.88 -20.30 3.76
C GLY A 127 -12.91 -19.43 2.52
N THR A 128 -13.67 -18.34 2.62
CA THR A 128 -13.82 -17.36 1.55
C THR A 128 -13.61 -15.93 2.06
N ALA A 129 -13.05 -15.09 1.22
CA ALA A 129 -12.84 -13.67 1.45
C ALA A 129 -12.78 -12.94 0.09
N GLU A 130 -12.41 -11.68 0.08
CA GLU A 130 -12.20 -10.93 -1.15
C GLU A 130 -11.11 -11.59 -2.01
N ALA A 131 -11.36 -11.65 -3.32
CA ALA A 131 -10.43 -12.28 -4.27
C ALA A 131 -9.09 -11.54 -4.30
N ASN A 132 -7.99 -12.29 -4.39
CA ASN A 132 -6.61 -11.80 -4.39
C ASN A 132 -6.19 -11.03 -3.11
N SER A 133 -6.95 -11.14 -2.02
CA SER A 133 -6.57 -10.57 -0.73
C SER A 133 -5.57 -11.46 0.02
N ILE A 134 -4.82 -10.88 0.94
CA ILE A 134 -3.93 -11.61 1.85
C ILE A 134 -4.73 -11.98 3.09
N ILE A 135 -4.81 -13.28 3.37
CA ILE A 135 -5.41 -13.82 4.59
C ILE A 135 -4.36 -13.92 5.68
N ASN A 136 -4.70 -13.42 6.85
CA ASN A 136 -3.89 -13.53 8.06
C ASN A 136 -4.64 -14.40 9.08
N LEU A 137 -4.08 -15.58 9.41
CA LEU A 137 -4.61 -16.49 10.43
C LEU A 137 -4.15 -16.01 11.81
N ILE A 138 -5.08 -15.83 12.72
CA ILE A 138 -4.86 -15.20 14.02
C ILE A 138 -5.26 -16.14 15.14
N SER A 139 -4.38 -16.27 16.14
CA SER A 139 -4.63 -16.94 17.42
C SER A 139 -4.22 -16.02 18.56
N ASN A 140 -5.11 -15.80 19.53
CA ASN A 140 -4.86 -14.93 20.68
C ASN A 140 -4.30 -13.55 20.31
N GLY A 141 -4.79 -12.97 19.21
CA GLY A 141 -4.37 -11.65 18.71
C GLY A 141 -3.03 -11.63 17.96
N SER A 142 -2.37 -12.77 17.80
CA SER A 142 -1.11 -12.88 17.07
C SER A 142 -1.30 -13.60 15.74
N SER A 143 -0.62 -13.13 14.69
CA SER A 143 -0.55 -13.80 13.40
C SER A 143 0.23 -15.10 13.52
N ILE A 144 -0.36 -16.21 13.09
CA ILE A 144 0.24 -17.53 13.10
C ILE A 144 0.36 -18.17 11.72
N GLY A 145 -0.12 -17.51 10.67
CA GLY A 145 -0.02 -18.00 9.29
C GLY A 145 -0.64 -17.02 8.30
N THR A 146 -0.22 -17.08 7.05
CA THR A 146 -0.75 -16.24 5.96
C THR A 146 -0.97 -17.07 4.70
N ALA A 147 -1.94 -16.66 3.89
CA ALA A 147 -2.21 -17.21 2.56
C ALA A 147 -2.78 -16.11 1.66
N THR A 148 -2.94 -16.39 0.37
CA THR A 148 -3.63 -15.48 -0.56
C THR A 148 -4.90 -16.18 -1.06
N THR A 149 -6.00 -15.45 -1.17
CA THR A 149 -7.21 -15.95 -1.80
C THR A 149 -6.99 -16.12 -3.31
N ASP A 150 -7.66 -17.11 -3.89
CA ASP A 150 -7.69 -17.26 -5.35
C ASP A 150 -8.59 -16.21 -6.02
N GLY A 151 -8.65 -16.21 -7.36
CA GLY A 151 -9.51 -15.30 -8.14
C GLY A 151 -11.02 -15.50 -7.92
N SER A 152 -11.43 -16.56 -7.22
CA SER A 152 -12.81 -16.82 -6.79
C SER A 152 -13.04 -16.46 -5.32
N GLY A 153 -12.01 -15.98 -4.62
CA GLY A 153 -12.06 -15.61 -3.22
C GLY A 153 -11.89 -16.76 -2.24
N ASN A 154 -11.52 -17.98 -2.67
CA ASN A 154 -11.28 -19.09 -1.76
C ASN A 154 -9.87 -18.99 -1.16
N PHE A 155 -9.74 -19.39 0.11
CA PHE A 155 -8.45 -19.52 0.76
C PHE A 155 -8.28 -20.85 1.49
N SER A 156 -7.02 -21.21 1.69
CA SER A 156 -6.56 -22.30 2.54
C SER A 156 -5.29 -21.82 3.23
N VAL A 157 -5.33 -21.70 4.54
CA VAL A 157 -4.21 -21.21 5.36
C VAL A 157 -3.86 -22.23 6.44
N ILE A 158 -2.57 -22.41 6.69
CA ILE A 158 -2.05 -23.27 7.76
C ILE A 158 -1.20 -22.43 8.73
N PRO A 159 -1.08 -22.82 9.99
CA PRO A 159 -0.10 -22.23 10.89
C PRO A 159 1.32 -22.34 10.30
N SER A 160 2.12 -21.28 10.39
CA SER A 160 3.52 -21.25 9.93
C SER A 160 4.47 -22.08 10.79
N SER A 161 4.01 -22.49 11.97
CA SER A 161 4.72 -23.39 12.89
C SER A 161 3.73 -24.37 13.51
N ALA A 162 4.21 -25.56 13.85
CA ALA A 162 3.39 -26.57 14.53
C ALA A 162 2.79 -26.01 15.83
N LEU A 163 1.48 -26.17 15.98
CA LEU A 163 0.78 -25.84 17.21
C LEU A 163 1.08 -26.89 18.28
N ALA A 164 1.24 -26.47 19.52
CA ALA A 164 1.34 -27.39 20.65
C ALA A 164 -0.02 -28.06 20.91
N GLU A 165 -0.01 -29.11 21.71
CA GLU A 165 -1.23 -29.74 22.20
C GLU A 165 -2.09 -28.71 22.96
N GLY A 166 -3.39 -28.68 22.68
CA GLY A 166 -4.31 -27.72 23.30
C GLY A 166 -5.41 -27.22 22.38
N SER A 167 -6.28 -26.37 22.90
CA SER A 167 -7.41 -25.79 22.17
C SER A 167 -7.10 -24.36 21.74
N TYR A 168 -7.43 -24.07 20.48
CA TYR A 168 -7.18 -22.80 19.80
C TYR A 168 -8.50 -22.20 19.28
N SER A 169 -8.73 -20.94 19.56
CA SER A 169 -9.78 -20.15 18.91
C SER A 169 -9.12 -19.34 17.79
N LEU A 170 -9.39 -19.72 16.54
CA LEU A 170 -8.75 -19.15 15.36
C LEU A 170 -9.71 -18.24 14.60
N THR A 171 -9.22 -17.09 14.17
CA THR A 171 -9.93 -16.15 13.30
C THR A 171 -9.03 -15.79 12.11
N VAL A 172 -9.61 -15.22 11.07
CA VAL A 172 -8.84 -14.66 9.96
C VAL A 172 -9.26 -13.22 9.66
N THR A 173 -8.32 -12.42 9.14
CA THR A 173 -8.59 -11.15 8.47
C THR A 173 -8.13 -11.23 7.02
N ALA A 174 -8.73 -10.42 6.16
CA ALA A 174 -8.30 -10.20 4.78
C ALA A 174 -7.69 -8.80 4.63
N THR A 175 -6.62 -8.70 3.87
CA THR A 175 -5.97 -7.43 3.51
C THR A 175 -5.94 -7.31 1.99
N ASP A 176 -6.47 -6.22 1.45
CA ASP A 176 -6.47 -5.96 0.00
C ASP A 176 -5.14 -5.42 -0.53
N ALA A 177 -5.11 -5.12 -1.84
CA ALA A 177 -3.94 -4.57 -2.51
C ALA A 177 -3.57 -3.15 -2.07
N ALA A 178 -4.52 -2.41 -1.49
CA ALA A 178 -4.31 -1.06 -0.95
C ALA A 178 -3.89 -1.06 0.52
N ASN A 179 -3.77 -2.23 1.15
CA ASN A 179 -3.49 -2.45 2.57
C ASN A 179 -4.65 -2.09 3.52
N ASN A 180 -5.90 -2.06 3.03
CA ASN A 180 -7.05 -2.03 3.92
C ASN A 180 -7.27 -3.40 4.54
N VAL A 181 -7.68 -3.44 5.80
CA VAL A 181 -7.86 -4.70 6.55
C VAL A 181 -9.31 -4.86 6.94
N SER A 182 -9.88 -6.04 6.68
CA SER A 182 -11.24 -6.40 7.06
C SER A 182 -11.41 -6.48 8.57
N ILE A 183 -12.66 -6.51 9.05
CA ILE A 183 -12.97 -7.05 10.36
C ILE A 183 -12.67 -8.55 10.38
N ALA A 184 -12.35 -9.09 11.57
CA ALA A 184 -12.05 -10.51 11.73
C ALA A 184 -13.29 -11.38 11.45
N SER A 185 -13.06 -12.59 10.92
CA SER A 185 -14.09 -13.63 10.76
C SER A 185 -14.71 -14.04 12.09
N GLY A 186 -15.79 -14.81 12.05
CA GLY A 186 -16.19 -15.67 13.16
C GLY A 186 -15.04 -16.64 13.52
N ALA A 187 -14.95 -17.03 14.78
CA ALA A 187 -13.92 -17.95 15.26
C ALA A 187 -14.27 -19.40 14.93
N VAL A 188 -13.26 -20.22 14.65
CA VAL A 188 -13.31 -21.67 14.62
C VAL A 188 -12.47 -22.23 15.78
N SER A 189 -12.98 -23.27 16.45
CA SER A 189 -12.28 -23.96 17.55
C SER A 189 -11.56 -25.19 17.02
N ILE A 190 -10.24 -25.23 17.16
CA ILE A 190 -9.39 -26.38 16.81
C ILE A 190 -8.72 -26.89 18.08
N THR A 191 -8.90 -28.17 18.37
CA THR A 191 -8.16 -28.83 19.47
C THR A 191 -7.10 -29.73 18.85
N VAL A 192 -5.85 -29.44 19.11
CA VAL A 192 -4.71 -30.30 18.75
C VAL A 192 -4.52 -31.29 19.89
N ASP A 193 -4.65 -32.57 19.57
CA ASP A 193 -4.44 -33.69 20.51
C ASP A 193 -3.55 -34.73 19.84
N THR A 194 -2.33 -34.80 20.28
CA THR A 194 -1.29 -35.73 19.78
C THR A 194 -1.09 -36.93 20.70
N THR A 195 -1.89 -37.02 21.77
CA THR A 195 -1.76 -38.08 22.78
C THR A 195 -2.43 -39.37 22.28
N ASN A 196 -1.69 -40.45 22.20
CA ASN A 196 -2.25 -41.75 21.87
C ASN A 196 -3.11 -42.26 23.03
N PRO A 197 -4.25 -42.94 22.74
CA PRO A 197 -4.99 -43.65 23.79
C PRO A 197 -4.08 -44.64 24.54
N GLY A 198 -4.22 -44.69 25.88
CA GLY A 198 -3.51 -45.69 26.67
C GLY A 198 -3.81 -47.11 26.22
N GLN A 199 -2.84 -48.01 26.38
CA GLN A 199 -3.11 -49.43 26.11
C GLN A 199 -4.14 -49.97 27.11
N PRO A 200 -5.10 -50.80 26.65
CA PRO A 200 -6.11 -51.42 27.50
C PRO A 200 -5.48 -52.40 28.53
#